data_24c3e6fcb0405309cd1c7a8ef1d61c90
#
_entry.id   24c3e6fcb0405309cd1c7a8ef1d61c90
#
_cell.length_a   1.000
_cell.length_b   1.000
_cell.length_c   1.000
_cell.angle_alpha   90.00
_cell.angle_beta   90.00
_cell.angle_gamma   90.00
#
_symmetry.space_group_name_H-M   'P 1'
#
loop_
_entity.id
_entity.type
_entity.pdbx_description
1 polymer ?
#
loop_
_entity_poly.entity_id
_entity_poly.type
_entity_poly.pdbx_seq_one_letter_code
_entity_poly.pdbx_strand_id
1 'polypeptide(L)'
;MSHTIAVFCLGVSAFPVAKKIAKFLDAELHGKTGRVSQADVFFTDAMEHLSKLFQDGIPIVGVCASAVLIRGVARSINDKRNEPALVAVAEDGSVVVPLLGGHHGANNIARKISKLLGVDPAITTSGDIRFGISLDEPPEGFVLANPEDVKEFSASLLAGESLMIYSDENHSSLDYVLGNKNLGSDHKQVFYNWLKVSSLTFSSIDNLRITLTSKTV
;
A
#
# COMPACT_ATOMS: atom_id res chain seq x y z
N MET A 1 -8.21 -8.37 -12.04
CA MET A 1 -9.33 -7.45 -11.84
C MET A 1 -8.93 -6.52 -10.71
N SER A 2 -8.87 -5.21 -10.89
CA SER A 2 -8.59 -4.30 -9.79
C SER A 2 -9.84 -4.30 -8.89
N HIS A 3 -9.73 -4.84 -7.69
CA HIS A 3 -10.81 -4.79 -6.72
C HIS A 3 -11.05 -3.34 -6.33
N THR A 4 -12.28 -2.88 -6.42
CA THR A 4 -12.68 -1.55 -5.94
C THR A 4 -12.43 -1.46 -4.44
N ILE A 5 -11.83 -0.36 -3.97
CA ILE A 5 -11.59 -0.14 -2.53
C ILE A 5 -12.93 0.03 -1.83
N ALA A 6 -13.09 -0.59 -0.65
CA ALA A 6 -14.25 -0.39 0.22
C ALA A 6 -13.92 0.65 1.31
N VAL A 7 -14.66 1.76 1.34
CA VAL A 7 -14.58 2.74 2.43
C VAL A 7 -15.67 2.43 3.45
N PHE A 8 -15.30 1.90 4.59
CA PHE A 8 -16.18 1.42 5.64
C PHE A 8 -16.51 2.51 6.66
N CYS A 9 -17.81 2.74 6.91
CA CYS A 9 -18.32 3.79 7.78
C CYS A 9 -19.39 3.27 8.74
N LEU A 10 -19.22 3.51 10.05
CA LEU A 10 -20.11 3.00 11.10
C LEU A 10 -21.20 3.97 11.55
N GLY A 11 -21.05 5.26 11.31
CA GLY A 11 -21.98 6.23 11.87
C GLY A 11 -21.88 7.62 11.26
N VAL A 12 -22.77 8.49 11.72
CA VAL A 12 -22.95 9.85 11.20
C VAL A 12 -21.71 10.71 11.39
N SER A 13 -20.98 10.55 12.51
CA SER A 13 -19.76 11.31 12.79
C SER A 13 -18.64 11.08 11.77
N ALA A 14 -18.45 9.81 11.38
CA ALA A 14 -17.44 9.42 10.40
C ALA A 14 -17.83 9.72 8.95
N PHE A 15 -19.12 9.90 8.68
CA PHE A 15 -19.65 9.95 7.32
C PHE A 15 -19.05 11.06 6.43
N PRO A 16 -18.84 12.31 6.90
CA PRO A 16 -18.25 13.35 6.06
C PRO A 16 -16.84 12.99 5.56
N VAL A 17 -16.01 12.42 6.46
CA VAL A 17 -14.64 11.97 6.14
C VAL A 17 -14.68 10.77 5.20
N ALA A 18 -15.51 9.77 5.50
CA ALA A 18 -15.68 8.58 4.67
C ALA A 18 -16.12 8.93 3.24
N LYS A 19 -17.12 9.80 3.09
CA LYS A 19 -17.60 10.28 1.78
C LYS A 19 -16.51 11.02 1.00
N LYS A 20 -15.73 11.88 1.66
CA LYS A 20 -14.61 12.60 1.04
C LYS A 20 -13.54 11.63 0.52
N ILE A 21 -13.20 10.61 1.31
CA ILE A 21 -12.22 9.58 0.95
C ILE A 21 -12.74 8.70 -0.20
N ALA A 22 -13.98 8.21 -0.12
CA ALA A 22 -14.59 7.37 -1.17
C ALA A 22 -14.57 8.09 -2.52
N LYS A 23 -14.99 9.37 -2.55
CA LYS A 23 -14.97 10.17 -3.76
C LYS A 23 -13.55 10.38 -4.32
N PHE A 24 -12.56 10.59 -3.45
CA PHE A 24 -11.17 10.84 -3.88
C PHE A 24 -10.47 9.59 -4.43
N LEU A 25 -10.77 8.42 -3.86
CA LEU A 25 -10.18 7.15 -4.27
C LEU A 25 -10.97 6.44 -5.38
N ASP A 26 -12.10 7.00 -5.82
CA ASP A 26 -13.07 6.32 -6.70
C ASP A 26 -13.48 4.95 -6.13
N ALA A 27 -13.86 4.95 -4.86
CA ALA A 27 -14.10 3.78 -4.02
C ALA A 27 -15.58 3.66 -3.63
N GLU A 28 -16.04 2.44 -3.34
CA GLU A 28 -17.38 2.19 -2.83
C GLU A 28 -17.51 2.59 -1.34
N LEU A 29 -18.54 3.35 -1.00
CA LEU A 29 -18.87 3.69 0.38
C LEU A 29 -19.78 2.64 1.00
N HIS A 30 -19.28 1.93 2.01
CA HIS A 30 -20.01 0.92 2.77
C HIS A 30 -20.49 1.50 4.09
N GLY A 31 -21.82 1.63 4.26
CA GLY A 31 -22.45 2.28 5.40
C GLY A 31 -23.25 1.32 6.28
N LYS A 32 -23.17 1.52 7.61
CA LYS A 32 -24.01 0.76 8.54
C LYS A 32 -25.48 1.18 8.44
N THR A 33 -26.36 0.19 8.19
CA THR A 33 -27.79 0.37 8.12
C THR A 33 -28.34 1.05 9.39
N GLY A 34 -29.20 2.06 9.21
CA GLY A 34 -29.80 2.82 10.29
C GLY A 34 -28.87 3.83 10.97
N ARG A 35 -27.61 3.93 10.58
CA ARG A 35 -26.65 4.90 11.13
C ARG A 35 -26.00 5.80 10.08
N VAL A 36 -25.99 5.36 8.82
CA VAL A 36 -25.49 6.14 7.69
C VAL A 36 -26.64 6.31 6.71
N SER A 37 -26.86 7.54 6.25
CA SER A 37 -28.01 7.87 5.40
C SER A 37 -27.77 7.63 3.91
N GLN A 38 -26.53 7.60 3.48
CA GLN A 38 -26.13 7.45 2.08
C GLN A 38 -24.90 6.54 2.01
N ALA A 39 -24.97 5.49 1.23
CA ALA A 39 -23.85 4.58 0.92
C ALA A 39 -24.15 3.84 -0.38
N ASP A 40 -23.12 3.33 -1.04
CA ASP A 40 -23.27 2.47 -2.22
C ASP A 40 -23.66 1.06 -1.80
N VAL A 41 -23.13 0.60 -0.65
CA VAL A 41 -23.45 -0.69 -0.04
C VAL A 41 -23.85 -0.49 1.42
N PHE A 42 -24.96 -1.11 1.84
CA PHE A 42 -25.38 -1.11 3.23
C PHE A 42 -25.17 -2.47 3.90
N PHE A 43 -24.71 -2.45 5.15
CA PHE A 43 -24.50 -3.66 5.95
C PHE A 43 -25.17 -3.56 7.33
N THR A 44 -25.56 -4.70 7.89
CA THR A 44 -26.18 -4.83 9.22
C THR A 44 -25.21 -5.31 10.29
N ASP A 45 -24.33 -6.27 9.97
CA ASP A 45 -23.29 -6.76 10.87
C ASP A 45 -21.91 -6.27 10.40
N ALA A 46 -21.26 -5.51 11.24
CA ALA A 46 -19.96 -4.90 10.93
C ALA A 46 -18.81 -5.93 10.89
N MET A 47 -18.86 -6.93 11.78
CA MET A 47 -17.79 -7.94 11.87
C MET A 47 -17.86 -8.92 10.71
N GLU A 48 -19.07 -9.39 10.38
CA GLU A 48 -19.32 -10.25 9.24
C GLU A 48 -18.94 -9.55 7.93
N HIS A 49 -19.34 -8.29 7.77
CA HIS A 49 -19.05 -7.50 6.57
C HIS A 49 -17.55 -7.27 6.36
N LEU A 50 -16.82 -6.87 7.42
CA LEU A 50 -15.37 -6.70 7.37
C LEU A 50 -14.65 -8.01 7.05
N SER A 51 -15.06 -9.11 7.71
CA SER A 51 -14.50 -10.44 7.47
C SER A 51 -14.66 -10.86 6.01
N LYS A 52 -15.86 -10.63 5.45
CA LYS A 52 -16.15 -10.97 4.05
C LYS A 52 -15.31 -10.15 3.08
N LEU A 53 -15.27 -8.83 3.22
CA LEU A 53 -14.45 -7.95 2.37
C LEU A 53 -12.97 -8.38 2.38
N PHE A 54 -12.44 -8.68 3.57
CA PHE A 54 -11.04 -9.09 3.72
C PHE A 54 -10.75 -10.45 3.06
N GLN A 55 -11.67 -11.44 3.22
CA GLN A 55 -11.57 -12.75 2.57
C GLN A 55 -11.68 -12.66 1.05
N ASP A 56 -12.50 -11.74 0.54
CA ASP A 56 -12.67 -11.48 -0.89
C ASP A 56 -11.47 -10.71 -1.49
N GLY A 57 -10.45 -10.37 -0.69
CA GLY A 57 -9.25 -9.66 -1.14
C GLY A 57 -9.49 -8.17 -1.45
N ILE A 58 -10.59 -7.60 -0.94
CA ILE A 58 -10.96 -6.19 -1.20
C ILE A 58 -10.18 -5.28 -0.25
N PRO A 59 -9.44 -4.27 -0.74
CA PRO A 59 -8.81 -3.26 0.09
C PRO A 59 -9.83 -2.48 0.92
N ILE A 60 -9.58 -2.30 2.21
CA ILE A 60 -10.51 -1.68 3.15
C ILE A 60 -9.90 -0.41 3.75
N VAL A 61 -10.65 0.68 3.68
CA VAL A 61 -10.37 1.92 4.41
C VAL A 61 -11.47 2.13 5.44
N GLY A 62 -11.21 1.87 6.71
CA GLY A 62 -12.20 2.02 7.78
C GLY A 62 -12.11 3.38 8.46
N VAL A 63 -13.17 4.19 8.36
CA VAL A 63 -13.28 5.45 9.11
C VAL A 63 -13.93 5.16 10.45
N CYS A 64 -13.14 4.60 11.34
CA CYS A 64 -13.56 4.16 12.68
C CYS A 64 -12.34 3.79 13.54
N ALA A 65 -12.58 3.42 14.80
CA ALA A 65 -11.50 2.93 15.68
C ALA A 65 -10.80 1.70 15.08
N SER A 66 -9.48 1.70 15.03
CA SER A 66 -8.63 0.61 14.51
C SER A 66 -8.97 -0.75 15.13
N ALA A 67 -9.33 -0.78 16.41
CA ALA A 67 -9.74 -1.99 17.10
C ALA A 67 -10.98 -2.68 16.51
N VAL A 68 -11.89 -1.95 15.86
CA VAL A 68 -13.03 -2.50 15.14
C VAL A 68 -12.56 -3.27 13.91
N LEU A 69 -11.67 -2.66 13.13
CA LEU A 69 -11.10 -3.27 11.93
C LEU A 69 -10.32 -4.53 12.27
N ILE A 70 -9.40 -4.45 13.26
CA ILE A 70 -8.60 -5.59 13.69
C ILE A 70 -9.51 -6.77 14.12
N ARG A 71 -10.53 -6.52 14.94
CA ARG A 71 -11.45 -7.58 15.38
C ARG A 71 -12.26 -8.17 14.22
N GLY A 72 -12.69 -7.33 13.26
CA GLY A 72 -13.44 -7.78 12.09
C GLY A 72 -12.67 -8.73 11.20
N VAL A 73 -11.35 -8.53 11.05
CA VAL A 73 -10.51 -9.36 10.17
C VAL A 73 -9.68 -10.42 10.90
N ALA A 74 -9.64 -10.41 12.24
CA ALA A 74 -8.74 -11.22 13.06
C ALA A 74 -8.74 -12.73 12.72
N ARG A 75 -9.90 -13.28 12.37
CA ARG A 75 -10.03 -14.70 12.01
C ARG A 75 -9.58 -15.04 10.59
N SER A 76 -9.37 -14.02 9.77
CA SER A 76 -8.98 -14.14 8.36
C SER A 76 -7.51 -13.78 8.12
N ILE A 77 -6.79 -13.34 9.15
CA ILE A 77 -5.36 -13.06 9.10
C ILE A 77 -4.59 -14.38 9.12
N ASN A 78 -3.93 -14.72 8.01
CA ASN A 78 -3.21 -15.99 7.87
C ASN A 78 -1.82 -15.81 7.22
N ASP A 79 -1.75 -15.20 6.05
CA ASP A 79 -0.50 -15.02 5.29
C ASP A 79 -0.40 -13.58 4.78
N LYS A 80 0.58 -12.86 5.29
CA LYS A 80 0.85 -11.45 4.93
C LYS A 80 1.03 -11.21 3.42
N ARG A 81 1.31 -12.27 2.65
CA ARG A 81 1.48 -12.19 1.19
C ARG A 81 0.15 -12.15 0.44
N ASN A 82 -0.95 -12.49 1.09
CA ASN A 82 -2.29 -12.57 0.48
C ASN A 82 -3.27 -11.59 1.14
N GLU A 83 -2.87 -10.91 2.21
CA GLU A 83 -3.73 -9.98 2.95
C GLU A 83 -3.96 -8.69 2.14
N PRO A 84 -5.22 -8.29 1.90
CA PRO A 84 -5.51 -7.02 1.25
C PRO A 84 -5.12 -5.84 2.13
N ALA A 85 -4.99 -4.67 1.53
CA ALA A 85 -4.73 -3.44 2.25
C ALA A 85 -5.83 -3.14 3.27
N LEU A 86 -5.45 -2.87 4.52
CA LEU A 86 -6.34 -2.44 5.59
C LEU A 86 -5.80 -1.15 6.21
N VAL A 87 -6.55 -0.06 6.09
CA VAL A 87 -6.18 1.27 6.58
C VAL A 87 -7.25 1.77 7.54
N ALA A 88 -6.84 2.24 8.72
CA ALA A 88 -7.71 2.94 9.66
C ALA A 88 -7.58 4.45 9.49
N VAL A 89 -8.71 5.15 9.58
CA VAL A 89 -8.77 6.61 9.59
C VAL A 89 -9.61 7.05 10.78
N ALA A 90 -9.14 8.03 11.55
CA ALA A 90 -9.92 8.62 12.63
C ALA A 90 -11.20 9.27 12.08
N GLU A 91 -12.29 9.28 12.85
CA GLU A 91 -13.59 9.82 12.43
C GLU A 91 -13.53 11.29 12.01
N ASP A 92 -12.64 12.06 12.61
CA ASP A 92 -12.35 13.46 12.31
C ASP A 92 -11.30 13.67 11.20
N GLY A 93 -10.72 12.58 10.69
CA GLY A 93 -9.67 12.60 9.68
C GLY A 93 -8.28 12.99 10.19
N SER A 94 -8.07 13.12 11.50
CA SER A 94 -6.82 13.59 12.10
C SER A 94 -5.67 12.59 12.03
N VAL A 95 -5.96 11.29 11.86
CA VAL A 95 -4.96 10.22 11.86
C VAL A 95 -5.29 9.19 10.78
N VAL A 96 -4.25 8.74 10.06
CA VAL A 96 -4.32 7.68 9.04
C VAL A 96 -3.27 6.62 9.36
N VAL A 97 -3.69 5.38 9.57
CA VAL A 97 -2.83 4.27 9.99
C VAL A 97 -2.98 3.08 9.06
N PRO A 98 -1.96 2.70 8.28
CA PRO A 98 -1.96 1.41 7.60
C PRO A 98 -1.80 0.29 8.63
N LEU A 99 -2.72 -0.68 8.64
CA LEU A 99 -2.75 -1.76 9.63
C LEU A 99 -2.19 -3.07 9.07
N LEU A 100 -2.64 -3.48 7.89
CA LEU A 100 -2.27 -4.73 7.23
C LEU A 100 -2.12 -4.51 5.71
N GLY A 101 -1.50 -5.45 5.02
CA GLY A 101 -1.37 -5.40 3.58
C GLY A 101 -0.37 -4.34 3.08
N GLY A 102 0.73 -4.12 3.81
CA GLY A 102 1.81 -3.23 3.37
C GLY A 102 2.30 -3.58 1.96
N HIS A 103 2.48 -4.88 1.67
CA HIS A 103 2.83 -5.39 0.35
C HIS A 103 1.69 -5.33 -0.70
N HIS A 104 0.51 -4.91 -0.30
CA HIS A 104 -0.68 -4.76 -1.15
C HIS A 104 -1.20 -3.32 -1.17
N GLY A 105 -0.30 -2.35 -0.98
CA GLY A 105 -0.59 -0.94 -1.19
C GLY A 105 -1.19 -0.19 0.01
N ALA A 106 -1.25 -0.78 1.23
CA ALA A 106 -1.81 -0.09 2.39
C ALA A 106 -1.06 1.23 2.70
N ASN A 107 0.28 1.22 2.63
CA ASN A 107 1.08 2.43 2.85
C ASN A 107 0.81 3.49 1.77
N ASN A 108 0.65 3.09 0.52
CA ASN A 108 0.34 4.00 -0.59
C ASN A 108 -1.07 4.59 -0.46
N ILE A 109 -2.06 3.78 -0.08
CA ILE A 109 -3.42 4.26 0.22
C ILE A 109 -3.38 5.25 1.38
N ALA A 110 -2.65 4.94 2.46
CA ALA A 110 -2.50 5.83 3.61
C ALA A 110 -1.85 7.16 3.21
N ARG A 111 -0.79 7.17 2.39
CA ARG A 111 -0.17 8.41 1.88
C ARG A 111 -1.15 9.25 1.05
N LYS A 112 -1.93 8.62 0.15
CA LYS A 112 -2.94 9.31 -0.66
C LYS A 112 -4.02 9.97 0.21
N ILE A 113 -4.55 9.24 1.19
CA ILE A 113 -5.56 9.75 2.12
C ILE A 113 -4.99 10.87 2.99
N SER A 114 -3.78 10.69 3.52
CA SER A 114 -3.11 11.70 4.35
C SER A 114 -2.90 13.00 3.60
N LYS A 115 -2.47 12.93 2.34
CA LYS A 115 -2.37 14.12 1.46
C LYS A 115 -3.72 14.81 1.26
N LEU A 116 -4.82 14.04 1.07
CA LEU A 116 -6.17 14.57 0.95
C LEU A 116 -6.62 15.29 2.22
N LEU A 117 -6.28 14.74 3.39
CA LEU A 117 -6.72 15.25 4.70
C LEU A 117 -5.79 16.33 5.28
N GLY A 118 -4.58 16.49 4.74
CA GLY A 118 -3.58 17.42 5.24
C GLY A 118 -2.90 16.97 6.54
N VAL A 119 -2.70 15.66 6.70
CA VAL A 119 -2.07 15.02 7.87
C VAL A 119 -0.93 14.10 7.44
N ASP A 120 -0.07 13.70 8.37
CA ASP A 120 0.96 12.70 8.11
C ASP A 120 0.43 11.28 8.36
N PRO A 121 0.77 10.29 7.50
CA PRO A 121 0.39 8.90 7.73
C PRO A 121 1.25 8.27 8.83
N ALA A 122 0.64 7.49 9.72
CA ALA A 122 1.35 6.76 10.77
C ALA A 122 1.97 5.45 10.24
N ILE A 123 2.88 5.55 9.26
CA ILE A 123 3.60 4.42 8.68
C ILE A 123 4.72 3.99 9.63
N THR A 124 4.81 2.69 9.90
CA THR A 124 5.76 2.10 10.85
C THR A 124 6.76 1.12 10.23
N THR A 125 6.62 0.82 8.94
CA THR A 125 7.50 -0.09 8.22
C THR A 125 8.90 0.49 8.08
N SER A 126 9.92 -0.25 8.50
CA SER A 126 11.32 0.22 8.53
C SER A 126 11.85 0.61 7.15
N GLY A 127 11.47 -0.11 6.10
CA GLY A 127 11.86 0.22 4.73
C GLY A 127 11.33 1.59 4.29
N ASP A 128 10.05 1.84 4.51
CA ASP A 128 9.42 3.13 4.19
C ASP A 128 10.04 4.30 4.98
N ILE A 129 10.31 4.08 6.28
CA ILE A 129 10.89 5.12 7.15
C ILE A 129 12.33 5.45 6.74
N ARG A 130 13.15 4.42 6.47
CA ARG A 130 14.57 4.61 6.16
C ARG A 130 14.84 5.00 4.71
N PHE A 131 14.08 4.42 3.78
CA PHE A 131 14.34 4.59 2.34
C PHE A 131 13.31 5.51 1.66
N GLY A 132 12.18 5.81 2.30
CA GLY A 132 11.10 6.61 1.72
C GLY A 132 10.26 5.87 0.69
N ILE A 133 10.64 4.64 0.35
CA ILE A 133 9.95 3.76 -0.60
C ILE A 133 9.89 2.33 -0.07
N SER A 134 8.94 1.55 -0.57
CA SER A 134 8.84 0.11 -0.35
C SER A 134 9.41 -0.61 -1.57
N LEU A 135 10.48 -1.39 -1.41
CA LEU A 135 11.17 -2.04 -2.53
C LEU A 135 10.34 -3.18 -3.16
N ASP A 136 9.39 -3.72 -2.41
CA ASP A 136 8.43 -4.72 -2.86
C ASP A 136 7.17 -4.13 -3.50
N GLU A 137 7.04 -2.80 -3.50
CA GLU A 137 5.98 -2.06 -4.18
C GLU A 137 6.58 -1.18 -5.29
N PRO A 138 6.98 -1.75 -6.44
CA PRO A 138 7.54 -0.97 -7.54
C PRO A 138 6.53 0.04 -8.09
N PRO A 139 6.99 1.07 -8.80
CA PRO A 139 6.11 2.07 -9.40
C PRO A 139 5.21 1.45 -10.47
N GLU A 140 4.16 2.20 -10.82
CA GLU A 140 3.20 1.75 -11.83
C GLU A 140 3.90 1.32 -13.12
N GLY A 141 3.52 0.14 -13.63
CA GLY A 141 4.06 -0.45 -14.85
C GLY A 141 5.26 -1.37 -14.64
N PHE A 142 5.82 -1.43 -13.45
CA PHE A 142 6.87 -2.38 -13.10
C PHE A 142 6.34 -3.51 -12.23
N VAL A 143 6.96 -4.67 -12.34
CA VAL A 143 6.72 -5.85 -11.50
C VAL A 143 8.05 -6.33 -10.96
N LEU A 144 8.07 -6.66 -9.69
CA LEU A 144 9.21 -7.32 -9.06
C LEU A 144 9.26 -8.77 -9.55
N ALA A 145 10.37 -9.17 -10.17
CA ALA A 145 10.51 -10.49 -10.79
C ALA A 145 10.82 -11.59 -9.77
N ASN A 146 11.45 -11.24 -8.65
CA ASN A 146 11.94 -12.15 -7.61
C ASN A 146 11.51 -11.70 -6.20
N PRO A 147 10.20 -11.73 -5.88
CA PRO A 147 9.68 -11.27 -4.60
C PRO A 147 10.19 -12.07 -3.38
N GLU A 148 10.72 -13.27 -3.59
CA GLU A 148 11.34 -14.11 -2.56
C GLU A 148 12.60 -13.49 -1.97
N ASP A 149 13.36 -12.73 -2.76
CA ASP A 149 14.66 -12.15 -2.37
C ASP A 149 14.50 -10.82 -1.60
N VAL A 150 13.32 -10.19 -1.63
CA VAL A 150 13.03 -8.90 -0.98
C VAL A 150 13.46 -8.87 0.47
N LYS A 151 13.18 -9.94 1.20
CA LYS A 151 13.43 -9.98 2.66
C LYS A 151 14.92 -9.91 2.96
N GLU A 152 15.74 -10.69 2.26
CA GLU A 152 17.18 -10.74 2.45
C GLU A 152 17.82 -9.44 1.98
N PHE A 153 17.44 -8.99 0.78
CA PHE A 153 17.92 -7.74 0.21
C PHE A 153 17.62 -6.53 1.11
N SER A 154 16.37 -6.40 1.58
CA SER A 154 15.99 -5.31 2.49
C SER A 154 16.72 -5.38 3.83
N ALA A 155 16.99 -6.58 4.36
CA ALA A 155 17.76 -6.75 5.58
C ALA A 155 19.22 -6.27 5.40
N SER A 156 19.86 -6.58 4.28
CA SER A 156 21.19 -6.10 3.92
C SER A 156 21.26 -4.56 3.86
N LEU A 157 20.29 -3.93 3.20
CA LEU A 157 20.21 -2.46 3.15
C LEU A 157 19.96 -1.85 4.53
N LEU A 158 19.10 -2.46 5.34
CA LEU A 158 18.85 -2.01 6.72
C LEU A 158 20.08 -2.18 7.62
N ALA A 159 20.94 -3.15 7.31
CA ALA A 159 22.23 -3.33 7.97
C ALA A 159 23.30 -2.30 7.53
N GLY A 160 23.02 -1.49 6.52
CA GLY A 160 23.90 -0.41 6.05
C GLY A 160 24.69 -0.73 4.77
N GLU A 161 24.35 -1.83 4.07
CA GLU A 161 24.97 -2.11 2.78
C GLU A 161 24.57 -1.07 1.72
N SER A 162 25.42 -0.84 0.76
CA SER A 162 25.21 0.11 -0.34
C SER A 162 24.31 -0.50 -1.41
N LEU A 163 23.43 0.31 -1.99
CA LEU A 163 22.65 -0.06 -3.16
C LEU A 163 23.46 0.19 -4.44
N MET A 164 23.47 -0.80 -5.32
CA MET A 164 24.00 -0.66 -6.67
C MET A 164 22.94 -1.09 -7.69
N ILE A 165 22.89 -0.38 -8.83
CA ILE A 165 21.98 -0.64 -9.93
C ILE A 165 22.79 -1.16 -11.11
N TYR A 166 22.49 -2.36 -11.57
CA TYR A 166 23.16 -3.00 -12.68
C TYR A 166 22.20 -3.38 -13.81
N SER A 167 22.78 -3.59 -14.96
CA SER A 167 22.12 -4.07 -16.18
C SER A 167 22.63 -5.44 -16.59
N ASP A 168 22.91 -6.33 -15.79
CA ASP A 168 23.11 -7.78 -15.98
C ASP A 168 23.96 -8.42 -14.88
N GLU A 169 23.59 -9.66 -14.55
CA GLU A 169 24.26 -10.75 -13.86
C GLU A 169 23.96 -11.02 -12.37
N ASN A 170 23.74 -12.27 -12.12
CA ASN A 170 23.63 -13.15 -10.95
C ASN A 170 24.29 -12.69 -9.63
N HIS A 171 23.57 -11.92 -8.85
CA HIS A 171 23.84 -11.74 -7.43
C HIS A 171 22.50 -11.68 -6.66
N SER A 172 22.49 -11.72 -5.34
CA SER A 172 21.28 -11.46 -4.54
C SER A 172 20.77 -10.05 -4.87
N SER A 173 19.74 -9.99 -5.70
CA SER A 173 19.29 -8.77 -6.37
C SER A 173 17.79 -8.70 -6.39
N LEU A 174 17.24 -7.51 -6.44
CA LEU A 174 15.82 -7.31 -6.77
C LEU A 174 15.72 -6.92 -8.24
N ASP A 175 15.04 -7.75 -9.00
CA ASP A 175 14.82 -7.53 -10.43
C ASP A 175 13.45 -6.90 -10.67
N TYR A 176 13.42 -5.79 -11.37
CA TYR A 176 12.22 -5.11 -11.80
C TYR A 176 12.08 -5.22 -13.31
N VAL A 177 10.97 -5.77 -13.75
CA VAL A 177 10.64 -5.93 -15.17
C VAL A 177 9.40 -5.11 -15.51
N LEU A 178 9.29 -4.71 -16.77
CA LEU A 178 8.07 -4.07 -17.25
C LEU A 178 6.91 -5.07 -17.19
N GLY A 179 5.87 -4.70 -16.45
CA GLY A 179 4.60 -5.42 -16.48
C GLY A 179 3.92 -5.30 -17.84
N ASN A 180 2.92 -6.14 -18.11
CA ASN A 180 2.18 -6.23 -19.37
C ASN A 180 1.30 -4.99 -19.72
N LYS A 181 1.69 -3.80 -19.32
CA LYS A 181 0.98 -2.57 -19.66
C LYS A 181 1.78 -1.77 -20.67
N ASN A 182 1.10 -1.26 -21.70
CA ASN A 182 1.61 -0.25 -22.60
C ASN A 182 1.94 1.03 -21.82
N LEU A 183 3.08 1.06 -21.19
CA LEU A 183 3.66 2.29 -20.71
C LEU A 183 4.20 3.02 -21.94
N GLY A 184 3.85 4.30 -22.07
CA GLY A 184 4.45 5.19 -23.07
C GLY A 184 5.99 5.21 -22.96
N SER A 185 6.64 5.93 -23.85
CA SER A 185 8.10 5.97 -24.05
C SER A 185 8.97 6.31 -22.81
N ASP A 186 8.38 6.53 -21.65
CA ASP A 186 9.08 7.15 -20.49
C ASP A 186 9.08 6.30 -19.20
N HIS A 187 8.99 4.99 -19.34
CA HIS A 187 8.98 4.07 -18.19
C HIS A 187 10.28 4.13 -17.35
N LYS A 188 11.42 4.42 -17.97
CA LYS A 188 12.68 4.67 -17.24
C LYS A 188 12.56 5.88 -16.31
N GLN A 189 11.87 6.93 -16.76
CA GLN A 189 11.66 8.13 -15.95
C GLN A 189 10.72 7.87 -14.76
N VAL A 190 9.70 7.02 -14.93
CA VAL A 190 8.81 6.59 -13.85
C VAL A 190 9.61 5.89 -12.76
N PHE A 191 10.44 4.92 -13.12
CA PHE A 191 11.28 4.20 -12.16
C PHE A 191 12.33 5.11 -11.50
N TYR A 192 12.97 5.96 -12.30
CA TYR A 192 13.92 6.95 -11.81
C TYR A 192 13.29 7.93 -10.81
N ASN A 193 12.11 8.43 -11.11
CA ASN A 193 11.38 9.32 -10.20
C ASN A 193 10.97 8.62 -8.91
N TRP A 194 10.60 7.34 -8.97
CA TRP A 194 10.32 6.53 -7.80
C TRP A 194 11.55 6.37 -6.91
N LEU A 195 12.71 6.04 -7.49
CA LEU A 195 13.95 5.97 -6.73
C LEU A 195 14.40 7.33 -6.18
N LYS A 196 14.15 8.43 -6.87
CA LYS A 196 14.51 9.78 -6.40
C LYS A 196 13.83 10.22 -5.11
N VAL A 197 12.65 9.68 -4.81
CA VAL A 197 11.98 9.93 -3.52
C VAL A 197 12.62 9.14 -2.39
N SER A 198 13.47 8.17 -2.70
CA SER A 198 14.20 7.41 -1.69
C SER A 198 15.43 8.16 -1.18
N SER A 199 15.89 7.81 0.00
CA SER A 199 17.18 8.24 0.53
C SER A 199 18.37 7.45 -0.04
N LEU A 200 18.10 6.52 -0.98
CA LEU A 200 19.09 5.69 -1.62
C LEU A 200 19.85 6.48 -2.69
N THR A 201 21.16 6.35 -2.71
CA THR A 201 22.03 6.97 -3.73
C THR A 201 22.23 5.98 -4.86
N PHE A 202 22.02 6.39 -6.10
CA PHE A 202 22.17 5.57 -7.29
C PHE A 202 22.75 6.35 -8.47
N SER A 203 23.39 5.64 -9.40
CA SER A 203 23.85 6.15 -10.68
C SER A 203 22.79 5.93 -11.78
N SER A 204 23.03 6.37 -13.01
CA SER A 204 22.07 6.33 -14.12
C SER A 204 21.50 4.93 -14.41
N ILE A 205 20.26 4.88 -14.92
CA ILE A 205 19.54 3.66 -15.27
C ILE A 205 19.56 3.49 -16.79
N ASP A 206 20.23 2.45 -17.30
CA ASP A 206 20.45 2.30 -18.74
C ASP A 206 19.62 1.21 -19.43
N ASN A 207 18.97 0.25 -18.73
CA ASN A 207 18.29 -0.90 -19.34
C ASN A 207 16.83 -1.09 -18.95
N LEU A 208 16.10 -1.91 -19.74
CA LEU A 208 14.69 -2.27 -19.53
C LEU A 208 14.48 -3.17 -18.30
N ARG A 209 15.49 -3.97 -17.95
CA ARG A 209 15.56 -4.74 -16.71
C ARG A 209 16.42 -3.96 -15.73
N ILE A 210 15.87 -3.66 -14.58
CA ILE A 210 16.57 -2.91 -13.53
C ILE A 210 16.81 -3.88 -12.39
N THR A 211 18.08 -4.09 -12.11
CA THR A 211 18.53 -4.95 -11.02
C THR A 211 19.14 -4.09 -9.90
N LEU A 212 18.61 -4.22 -8.70
CA LEU A 212 19.18 -3.62 -7.51
C LEU A 212 20.02 -4.68 -6.77
N THR A 213 21.29 -4.41 -6.54
CA THR A 213 22.16 -5.28 -5.76
C THR A 213 22.62 -4.58 -4.48
N SER A 214 22.68 -5.31 -3.37
CA SER A 214 23.38 -4.85 -2.17
C SER A 214 24.85 -5.24 -2.26
N LYS A 215 25.75 -4.38 -1.79
CA LYS A 215 27.20 -4.67 -1.71
C LYS A 215 27.67 -4.42 -0.29
N THR A 216 28.33 -5.41 0.28
CA THR A 216 29.05 -5.24 1.55
C THR A 216 30.18 -4.24 1.34
N VAL A 217 30.26 -3.23 2.18
CA VAL A 217 31.33 -2.22 2.21
C VAL A 217 32.54 -2.79 2.93
#